data_bbd51ff2e199d3e282f69d349e5b58c7
#
_entry.id   bbd51ff2e199d3e282f69d349e5b58c7
#
_cell.length_a   1.000
_cell.length_b   1.000
_cell.length_c   1.000
_cell.angle_alpha   90.00
_cell.angle_beta   90.00
_cell.angle_gamma   90.00
#
_symmetry.space_group_name_H-M   'P 1'
#
loop_
_entity.id
_entity.type
_entity.pdbx_description
1 polymer ?
#
loop_
_entity_poly.entity_id
_entity_poly.type
_entity_poly.pdbx_seq_one_letter_code
_entity_poly.pdbx_strand_id
1 'polypeptide(L)'
;SVKVVYAQYMYGTTGLLQMPIAEMQRDKTLMFGGSALSPQIIPSQEWWGNYYTINYYINVTIFPWLEIGYDCVLVKAKPGIYHWVPSTYGKFVNQDRSFHGRLRVWKEGWWKSWTPQIVVGLNDPTSGSWEGGSSSDDQRYNGFFCRYYVAATKHFNFEKVGELGIHGAYVWNNKNVHHFNGPAIGANFRFSLSPTSFINKAVNNLNLMAEYDSKSINCGFEYSFWKDYINAVVELNRCKYFSGGLVFKIHLK
;
A
#
# COMPACT_ATOMS: atom_id res chain seq x y z
N SER A 1 -5.53 0.77 -24.35
CA SER A 1 -5.38 1.63 -23.17
C SER A 1 -4.92 0.76 -22.01
N VAL A 2 -3.75 1.04 -21.50
CA VAL A 2 -3.18 0.34 -20.35
C VAL A 2 -4.07 0.60 -19.13
N LYS A 3 -4.66 -0.44 -18.58
CA LYS A 3 -5.42 -0.35 -17.34
C LYS A 3 -4.40 -0.27 -16.20
N VAL A 4 -4.20 0.91 -15.65
CA VAL A 4 -3.33 1.10 -14.50
C VAL A 4 -4.11 0.69 -13.26
N VAL A 5 -3.74 -0.42 -12.67
CA VAL A 5 -4.34 -0.94 -11.44
C VAL A 5 -3.23 -1.17 -10.43
N TYR A 6 -3.08 -0.25 -9.49
CA TYR A 6 -2.10 -0.37 -8.42
C TYR A 6 -2.76 0.06 -7.12
N ALA A 7 -2.83 -0.82 -6.16
CA ALA A 7 -3.30 -0.47 -4.84
C ALA A 7 -2.45 -1.18 -3.80
N GLN A 8 -1.72 -0.41 -3.05
CA GLN A 8 -1.06 -0.88 -1.86
C GLN A 8 -2.10 -1.03 -0.74
N TYR A 9 -2.41 -2.24 -0.38
CA TYR A 9 -3.54 -2.51 0.51
C TYR A 9 -3.30 -2.06 1.97
N MET A 10 -2.08 -2.07 2.48
CA MET A 10 -1.78 -1.73 3.87
C MET A 10 -1.91 -0.23 4.16
N TYR A 11 -1.57 0.62 3.20
CA TYR A 11 -1.63 2.07 3.36
C TYR A 11 -2.79 2.72 2.62
N GLY A 12 -3.51 1.94 1.82
CA GLY A 12 -4.60 2.47 0.99
C GLY A 12 -4.16 3.48 -0.07
N THR A 13 -2.88 3.50 -0.43
CA THR A 13 -2.30 4.35 -1.47
C THR A 13 -1.91 3.54 -2.69
N THR A 14 -1.59 4.19 -3.79
CA THR A 14 -0.96 3.53 -4.92
C THR A 14 0.43 3.03 -4.53
N GLY A 15 0.68 1.75 -4.69
CA GLY A 15 1.93 1.09 -4.32
C GLY A 15 1.98 -0.33 -4.85
N LEU A 16 3.02 -1.09 -4.54
CA LEU A 16 3.10 -2.51 -4.90
C LEU A 16 2.37 -3.35 -3.84
N LEU A 17 3.06 -4.09 -3.02
CA LEU A 17 2.49 -4.77 -1.85
C LEU A 17 2.71 -3.93 -0.58
N GLN A 18 3.94 -3.88 -0.09
CA GLN A 18 4.35 -3.06 1.06
C GLN A 18 5.20 -1.85 0.63
N MET A 19 5.98 -1.99 -0.44
CA MET A 19 6.87 -0.93 -0.89
C MET A 19 6.11 0.16 -1.66
N PRO A 20 6.52 1.42 -1.52
CA PRO A 20 6.02 2.50 -2.37
C PRO A 20 6.62 2.39 -3.78
N ILE A 21 5.86 2.83 -4.75
CA ILE A 21 6.28 2.88 -6.17
C ILE A 21 5.97 4.25 -6.76
N ALA A 22 6.48 4.54 -7.94
CA ALA A 22 6.23 5.83 -8.59
C ALA A 22 5.00 5.85 -9.50
N GLU A 23 4.21 4.79 -9.52
CA GLU A 23 2.94 4.78 -10.25
C GLU A 23 1.94 5.78 -9.65
N MET A 24 1.10 6.33 -10.51
CA MET A 24 -0.02 7.17 -10.12
C MET A 24 -1.30 6.60 -10.72
N GLN A 25 -2.39 6.66 -9.97
CA GLN A 25 -3.70 6.40 -10.54
C GLN A 25 -4.02 7.47 -11.61
N ARG A 26 -4.95 7.15 -12.47
CA ARG A 26 -5.54 8.13 -13.37
C ARG A 26 -6.08 9.31 -12.55
N ASP A 27 -5.98 10.53 -13.08
CA ASP A 27 -6.56 11.71 -12.44
C ASP A 27 -8.06 11.53 -12.17
N LYS A 28 -8.54 12.22 -11.14
CA LYS A 28 -9.92 12.13 -10.68
C LYS A 28 -10.36 10.70 -10.34
N THR A 29 -9.45 9.87 -9.83
CA THR A 29 -9.77 8.53 -9.34
C THR A 29 -9.97 8.56 -7.83
N LEU A 30 -11.14 8.12 -7.40
CA LEU A 30 -11.43 7.77 -6.02
C LEU A 30 -11.18 6.27 -5.84
N MET A 31 -10.34 5.92 -4.89
CA MET A 31 -10.04 4.55 -4.51
C MET A 31 -10.40 4.35 -3.03
N PHE A 32 -11.10 3.28 -2.71
CA PHE A 32 -11.42 2.92 -1.34
C PHE A 32 -11.45 1.40 -1.19
N GLY A 33 -11.28 0.93 0.01
CA GLY A 33 -11.26 -0.51 0.25
C GLY A 33 -11.00 -0.88 1.69
N GLY A 34 -10.74 -2.15 1.89
CA GLY A 34 -10.37 -2.71 3.18
C GLY A 34 -9.64 -4.02 3.01
N SER A 35 -8.80 -4.33 3.98
CA SER A 35 -7.93 -5.50 3.93
C SER A 35 -7.82 -6.19 5.28
N ALA A 36 -7.65 -7.49 5.25
CA ALA A 36 -7.21 -8.28 6.38
C ALA A 36 -5.67 -8.28 6.41
N LEU A 37 -5.09 -7.83 7.50
CA LEU A 37 -3.66 -7.69 7.69
C LEU A 37 -3.12 -8.81 8.57
N SER A 38 -2.11 -9.52 8.06
CA SER A 38 -1.41 -10.56 8.83
C SER A 38 -0.70 -9.98 10.06
N PRO A 39 -0.64 -10.72 11.16
CA PRO A 39 0.15 -10.33 12.32
C PRO A 39 1.65 -10.14 12.04
N GLN A 40 2.14 -10.62 10.90
CA GLN A 40 3.54 -10.49 10.50
C GLN A 40 3.91 -9.09 9.99
N ILE A 41 2.93 -8.32 9.54
CA ILE A 41 3.12 -6.97 8.99
C ILE A 41 2.73 -5.86 9.97
N ILE A 42 2.14 -6.22 11.10
CA ILE A 42 1.77 -5.31 12.18
C ILE A 42 2.70 -5.52 13.38
N PRO A 43 2.88 -4.53 14.26
CA PRO A 43 3.77 -4.64 15.41
C PRO A 43 3.13 -5.49 16.52
N SER A 44 3.10 -6.80 16.34
CA SER A 44 2.36 -7.71 17.22
C SER A 44 2.82 -7.67 18.69
N GLN A 45 4.10 -7.39 18.95
CA GLN A 45 4.60 -7.23 20.31
C GLN A 45 4.11 -5.95 20.96
N GLU A 46 4.08 -4.86 20.19
CA GLU A 46 3.60 -3.57 20.63
C GLU A 46 2.08 -3.54 20.71
N TRP A 47 1.39 -4.23 19.80
CA TRP A 47 -0.08 -4.25 19.76
C TRP A 47 -0.70 -5.39 20.57
N TRP A 48 0.08 -5.93 21.47
CA TRP A 48 -0.39 -6.89 22.45
C TRP A 48 -1.06 -8.13 21.87
N GLY A 49 -0.28 -8.91 21.20
CA GLY A 49 -0.67 -10.20 20.73
C GLY A 49 -0.63 -10.35 19.21
N ASN A 50 -0.62 -11.58 18.84
CA ASN A 50 -0.49 -12.03 17.47
C ASN A 50 -1.88 -12.26 16.89
N TYR A 51 -2.47 -11.25 16.26
CA TYR A 51 -3.81 -11.36 15.70
C TYR A 51 -3.89 -10.72 14.32
N TYR A 52 -4.79 -11.23 13.48
CA TYR A 52 -5.19 -10.54 12.26
C TYR A 52 -5.99 -9.28 12.61
N THR A 53 -5.72 -8.21 11.90
CA THR A 53 -6.51 -6.98 12.00
C THR A 53 -7.05 -6.58 10.64
N ILE A 54 -7.80 -5.50 10.62
CA ILE A 54 -8.45 -4.96 9.43
C ILE A 54 -8.05 -3.50 9.31
N ASN A 55 -7.75 -3.06 8.09
CA ASN A 55 -7.76 -1.65 7.75
C ASN A 55 -8.89 -1.32 6.77
N TYR A 56 -9.24 -0.05 6.72
CA TYR A 56 -10.09 0.52 5.68
C TYR A 56 -9.53 1.89 5.29
N TYR A 57 -9.70 2.24 4.03
CA TYR A 57 -9.06 3.44 3.49
C TYR A 57 -9.88 4.09 2.38
N ILE A 58 -9.58 5.37 2.19
CA ILE A 58 -10.04 6.17 1.07
C ILE A 58 -8.88 6.98 0.52
N ASN A 59 -8.75 7.04 -0.78
CA ASN A 59 -7.66 7.70 -1.48
C ASN A 59 -8.18 8.38 -2.73
N VAL A 60 -7.70 9.58 -3.00
CA VAL A 60 -8.10 10.40 -4.16
C VAL A 60 -6.86 10.85 -4.92
N THR A 61 -6.80 10.54 -6.20
CA THR A 61 -5.88 11.14 -7.13
C THR A 61 -6.55 12.38 -7.71
N ILE A 62 -6.26 13.53 -7.13
CA ILE A 62 -6.90 14.81 -7.47
C ILE A 62 -6.43 15.31 -8.83
N PHE A 63 -5.13 15.21 -9.06
CA PHE A 63 -4.45 15.53 -10.30
C PHE A 63 -3.55 14.36 -10.71
N PRO A 64 -3.14 14.25 -11.98
CA PRO A 64 -2.25 13.17 -12.42
C PRO A 64 -0.92 13.09 -11.66
N TRP A 65 -0.63 14.10 -10.85
CA TRP A 65 0.62 14.24 -10.09
C TRP A 65 0.42 14.34 -8.57
N LEU A 66 -0.83 14.38 -8.07
CA LEU A 66 -1.13 14.50 -6.64
C LEU A 66 -2.17 13.46 -6.19
N GLU A 67 -1.77 12.67 -5.23
CA GLU A 67 -2.61 11.69 -4.54
C GLU A 67 -2.59 11.94 -3.04
N ILE A 68 -3.76 11.97 -2.41
CA ILE A 68 -3.95 12.08 -0.97
C ILE A 68 -4.84 10.97 -0.47
N GLY A 69 -4.59 10.46 0.71
CA GLY A 69 -5.32 9.35 1.28
C GLY A 69 -5.45 9.40 2.78
N TYR A 70 -6.39 8.60 3.25
CA TYR A 70 -6.63 8.31 4.65
C TYR A 70 -6.73 6.80 4.82
N ASP A 71 -6.09 6.29 5.85
CA ASP A 71 -6.15 4.89 6.26
C ASP A 71 -6.44 4.79 7.75
N CYS A 72 -7.15 3.75 8.13
CA CYS A 72 -7.47 3.45 9.51
C CYS A 72 -7.24 1.96 9.77
N VAL A 73 -6.31 1.65 10.66
CA VAL A 73 -6.04 0.29 11.12
C VAL A 73 -6.69 0.07 12.48
N LEU A 74 -7.46 -1.01 12.61
CA LEU A 74 -8.12 -1.36 13.86
C LEU A 74 -7.15 -2.05 14.82
N VAL A 75 -7.18 -1.64 16.08
CA VAL A 75 -6.31 -2.17 17.14
C VAL A 75 -7.15 -2.65 18.31
N LYS A 76 -6.76 -3.77 18.90
CA LYS A 76 -7.42 -4.29 20.12
C LYS A 76 -7.05 -3.47 21.35
N ALA A 77 -8.04 -3.17 22.19
CA ALA A 77 -7.83 -2.56 23.48
C ALA A 77 -7.09 -3.49 24.43
N LYS A 78 -6.18 -2.93 25.26
CA LYS A 78 -5.42 -3.68 26.25
C LYS A 78 -5.28 -2.89 27.57
N PRO A 79 -5.02 -3.56 28.69
CA PRO A 79 -4.80 -2.90 29.98
C PRO A 79 -3.59 -1.95 29.96
N GLY A 80 -3.67 -0.86 30.69
CA GLY A 80 -2.53 0.03 30.94
C GLY A 80 -2.16 0.99 29.81
N ILE A 81 -2.86 0.95 28.69
CA ILE A 81 -2.66 1.88 27.58
C ILE A 81 -3.98 2.54 27.27
N TYR A 82 -3.97 3.86 27.00
CA TYR A 82 -5.09 4.67 26.53
C TYR A 82 -6.31 4.75 27.46
N HIS A 83 -6.22 4.50 28.74
CA HIS A 83 -7.35 4.52 29.68
C HIS A 83 -8.57 3.72 29.18
N TRP A 84 -8.34 2.63 28.47
CA TRP A 84 -9.43 1.82 27.96
C TRP A 84 -10.25 1.17 29.07
N VAL A 85 -11.54 1.16 28.87
CA VAL A 85 -12.48 0.52 29.78
C VAL A 85 -12.25 -1.00 29.79
N PRO A 86 -12.12 -1.66 30.93
CA PRO A 86 -11.87 -3.11 31.00
C PRO A 86 -12.81 -3.98 30.19
N SER A 87 -14.07 -3.58 30.04
CA SER A 87 -15.06 -4.29 29.22
C SER A 87 -14.75 -4.31 27.73
N THR A 88 -13.79 -3.50 27.27
CA THR A 88 -13.36 -3.42 25.86
C THR A 88 -12.09 -4.21 25.57
N TYR A 89 -11.41 -4.73 26.58
CA TYR A 89 -10.18 -5.47 26.40
C TYR A 89 -10.35 -6.65 25.43
N GLY A 90 -9.43 -6.77 24.48
CA GLY A 90 -9.46 -7.77 23.41
C GLY A 90 -10.41 -7.45 22.25
N LYS A 91 -11.18 -6.37 22.32
CA LYS A 91 -12.08 -5.93 21.26
C LYS A 91 -11.39 -4.88 20.37
N PHE A 92 -11.75 -4.83 19.10
CA PHE A 92 -11.29 -3.83 18.13
C PHE A 92 -12.02 -2.50 18.32
N VAL A 93 -11.64 -1.75 19.34
CA VAL A 93 -12.28 -0.47 19.69
C VAL A 93 -11.36 0.72 19.49
N ASN A 94 -10.09 0.50 19.23
CA ASN A 94 -9.14 1.56 18.93
C ASN A 94 -8.83 1.63 17.44
N GLN A 95 -8.48 2.84 16.98
CA GLN A 95 -8.26 3.16 15.59
C GLN A 95 -6.93 3.90 15.45
N ASP A 96 -6.00 3.28 14.73
CA ASP A 96 -4.79 3.96 14.27
C ASP A 96 -5.09 4.63 12.93
N ARG A 97 -5.25 5.95 12.97
CA ARG A 97 -5.63 6.78 11.83
C ARG A 97 -4.41 7.43 11.23
N SER A 98 -4.30 7.39 9.93
CA SER A 98 -3.16 7.97 9.21
C SER A 98 -3.59 8.69 7.94
N PHE A 99 -2.85 9.75 7.61
CA PHE A 99 -2.97 10.49 6.37
C PHE A 99 -1.76 10.23 5.48
N HIS A 100 -1.96 10.26 4.19
CA HIS A 100 -0.94 9.97 3.20
C HIS A 100 -0.96 11.01 2.10
N GLY A 101 0.21 11.26 1.54
CA GLY A 101 0.37 12.15 0.39
C GLY A 101 1.45 11.63 -0.55
N ARG A 102 1.22 11.79 -1.86
CA ARG A 102 2.16 11.40 -2.90
C ARG A 102 2.16 12.44 -4.01
N LEU A 103 3.36 12.79 -4.44
CA LEU A 103 3.58 13.81 -5.47
C LEU A 103 4.49 13.23 -6.57
N ARG A 104 4.00 13.17 -7.81
CA ARG A 104 4.83 12.86 -8.96
C ARG A 104 5.63 14.09 -9.35
N VAL A 105 6.93 14.01 -9.16
CA VAL A 105 7.85 15.11 -9.48
C VAL A 105 8.47 14.97 -10.87
N TRP A 106 8.45 13.77 -11.45
CA TRP A 106 8.95 13.50 -12.79
C TRP A 106 8.12 12.41 -13.46
N LYS A 107 7.70 12.67 -14.69
CA LYS A 107 6.94 11.69 -15.49
C LYS A 107 7.90 10.82 -16.30
N GLU A 108 7.58 9.54 -16.44
CA GLU A 108 8.34 8.59 -17.25
C GLU A 108 8.49 9.13 -18.69
N GLY A 109 9.73 9.10 -19.19
CA GLY A 109 10.04 9.49 -20.55
C GLY A 109 10.04 10.99 -20.85
N TRP A 110 9.92 11.88 -19.85
CA TRP A 110 9.89 13.33 -20.08
C TRP A 110 11.13 13.89 -20.78
N TRP A 111 12.29 13.32 -20.50
CA TRP A 111 13.52 13.76 -21.14
C TRP A 111 13.96 12.77 -22.22
N LYS A 112 14.20 11.53 -21.84
CA LYS A 112 14.58 10.42 -22.73
C LYS A 112 13.73 9.20 -22.42
N SER A 113 13.53 8.34 -23.39
CA SER A 113 12.69 7.13 -23.26
C SER A 113 13.06 6.22 -22.09
N TRP A 114 14.32 6.23 -21.67
CA TRP A 114 14.80 5.42 -20.54
C TRP A 114 14.57 6.07 -19.16
N THR A 115 14.21 7.37 -19.09
CA THR A 115 14.01 8.05 -17.81
C THR A 115 12.81 7.48 -17.07
N PRO A 116 12.95 7.17 -15.75
CA PRO A 116 11.85 6.63 -14.96
C PRO A 116 10.87 7.72 -14.54
N GLN A 117 9.70 7.31 -14.09
CA GLN A 117 8.82 8.16 -13.29
C GLN A 117 9.35 8.27 -11.87
N ILE A 118 9.23 9.44 -11.25
CA ILE A 118 9.68 9.68 -9.88
C ILE A 118 8.52 10.28 -9.07
N VAL A 119 8.30 9.70 -7.89
CA VAL A 119 7.32 10.14 -6.90
C VAL A 119 8.02 10.35 -5.57
N VAL A 120 7.69 11.41 -4.89
CA VAL A 120 7.99 11.60 -3.47
C VAL A 120 6.71 11.43 -2.66
N GLY A 121 6.81 10.84 -1.50
CA GLY A 121 5.61 10.58 -0.71
C GLY A 121 5.87 10.45 0.77
N LEU A 122 4.77 10.46 1.50
CA LEU A 122 4.75 10.34 2.95
C LEU A 122 3.52 9.54 3.38
N ASN A 123 3.71 8.72 4.39
CA ASN A 123 2.65 8.03 5.10
C ASN A 123 2.71 8.42 6.57
N ASP A 124 1.56 8.70 7.16
CA ASP A 124 1.39 8.99 8.58
C ASP A 124 2.41 10.00 9.18
N PRO A 125 2.56 11.20 8.59
CA PRO A 125 3.54 12.17 9.07
C PRO A 125 3.14 12.82 10.39
N THR A 126 1.85 12.77 10.74
CA THR A 126 1.25 13.55 11.84
C THR A 126 0.96 12.72 13.08
N SER A 127 1.04 11.41 13.04
CA SER A 127 0.86 10.57 14.24
C SER A 127 1.95 10.89 15.25
N GLY A 128 1.58 11.62 16.26
CA GLY A 128 2.41 11.99 17.39
C GLY A 128 1.97 11.26 18.66
N SER A 129 2.85 11.27 19.67
CA SER A 129 2.60 10.67 20.98
C SER A 129 1.39 11.25 21.72
N TRP A 130 0.89 12.40 21.31
CA TRP A 130 -0.17 13.14 22.01
C TRP A 130 -1.58 12.86 21.50
N GLU A 131 -1.76 12.62 20.23
CA GLU A 131 -3.10 12.62 19.60
C GLU A 131 -3.82 11.27 19.66
N GLY A 132 -3.15 10.22 20.09
CA GLY A 132 -3.76 8.91 20.29
C GLY A 132 -4.20 8.61 21.73
N GLY A 133 -4.13 9.58 22.63
CA GLY A 133 -4.50 9.38 24.04
C GLY A 133 -3.46 8.58 24.86
N SER A 134 -2.28 8.38 24.34
CA SER A 134 -1.18 7.81 25.13
C SER A 134 -0.61 8.87 26.04
N SER A 135 -0.89 8.75 27.32
CA SER A 135 -0.24 9.54 28.39
C SER A 135 1.10 8.95 28.82
N SER A 136 1.55 7.90 28.20
CA SER A 136 2.78 7.22 28.59
C SER A 136 3.97 7.77 27.82
N ASP A 137 5.12 7.80 28.47
CA ASP A 137 6.43 8.07 27.85
C ASP A 137 6.78 7.02 26.76
N ASP A 138 5.89 6.10 26.50
CA ASP A 138 6.08 5.01 25.56
C ASP A 138 5.71 5.43 24.15
N GLN A 139 6.58 6.26 23.55
CA GLN A 139 6.46 6.72 22.16
C GLN A 139 6.64 5.58 21.13
N ARG A 140 6.83 4.35 21.58
CA ARG A 140 7.15 3.21 20.71
C ARG A 140 6.04 2.81 19.78
N TYR A 141 4.80 3.15 20.11
CA TYR A 141 3.62 2.67 19.36
C TYR A 141 3.08 3.68 18.36
N ASN A 142 3.39 4.93 18.53
CA ASN A 142 2.90 5.99 17.66
C ASN A 142 3.81 6.18 16.45
N GLY A 143 3.22 6.20 15.27
CA GLY A 143 3.94 6.38 14.03
C GLY A 143 4.57 5.10 13.49
N PHE A 144 4.03 3.93 13.84
CA PHE A 144 4.45 2.65 13.25
C PHE A 144 4.39 2.68 11.72
N PHE A 145 3.34 3.27 11.17
CA PHE A 145 3.15 3.41 9.73
C PHE A 145 3.81 4.66 9.13
N CYS A 146 4.47 5.49 9.96
CA CYS A 146 5.15 6.68 9.48
C CYS A 146 6.34 6.30 8.59
N ARG A 147 6.34 6.83 7.38
CA ARG A 147 7.48 6.74 6.47
C ARG A 147 7.47 7.88 5.48
N TYR A 148 8.66 8.26 5.05
CA TYR A 148 8.91 9.15 3.93
C TYR A 148 9.64 8.35 2.85
N TYR A 149 9.44 8.68 1.59
CA TYR A 149 10.09 7.94 0.53
C TYR A 149 10.27 8.75 -0.75
N VAL A 150 11.25 8.29 -1.52
CA VAL A 150 11.40 8.60 -2.94
C VAL A 150 11.31 7.28 -3.69
N ALA A 151 10.50 7.24 -4.71
CA ALA A 151 10.30 6.05 -5.54
C ALA A 151 10.51 6.36 -7.01
N ALA A 152 11.03 5.38 -7.74
CA ALA A 152 11.20 5.43 -9.18
C ALA A 152 10.59 4.19 -9.82
N THR A 153 9.96 4.36 -10.98
CA THR A 153 9.33 3.28 -11.74
C THR A 153 9.64 3.39 -13.21
N LYS A 154 9.95 2.26 -13.83
CA LYS A 154 10.16 2.14 -15.27
C LYS A 154 9.39 0.97 -15.83
N HIS A 155 8.73 1.18 -16.98
CA HIS A 155 7.98 0.14 -17.68
C HIS A 155 8.70 -0.36 -18.93
N PHE A 156 8.49 -1.66 -19.18
CA PHE A 156 8.96 -2.35 -20.37
C PHE A 156 7.80 -3.13 -20.99
N ASN A 157 7.43 -2.77 -22.21
CA ASN A 157 6.34 -3.41 -22.92
C ASN A 157 6.85 -4.57 -23.78
N PHE A 158 6.20 -5.72 -23.64
CA PHE A 158 6.40 -6.90 -24.46
C PHE A 158 5.15 -7.10 -25.31
N GLU A 159 5.26 -6.83 -26.59
CA GLU A 159 4.15 -6.88 -27.52
C GLU A 159 3.43 -8.23 -27.46
N LYS A 160 2.10 -8.22 -27.33
CA LYS A 160 1.23 -9.40 -27.22
C LYS A 160 1.48 -10.33 -26.02
N VAL A 161 2.33 -9.93 -25.09
CA VAL A 161 2.63 -10.70 -23.87
C VAL A 161 2.19 -9.94 -22.62
N GLY A 162 2.71 -8.73 -22.43
CA GLY A 162 2.38 -7.94 -21.25
C GLY A 162 3.35 -6.79 -21.02
N GLU A 163 3.26 -6.22 -19.83
CA GLU A 163 4.08 -5.11 -19.36
C GLU A 163 4.77 -5.48 -18.04
N LEU A 164 6.07 -5.28 -18.01
CA LEU A 164 6.90 -5.40 -16.81
C LEU A 164 7.13 -4.02 -16.21
N GLY A 165 6.74 -3.83 -14.97
CA GLY A 165 7.12 -2.68 -14.16
C GLY A 165 8.31 -3.04 -13.26
N ILE A 166 9.33 -2.22 -13.26
CA ILE A 166 10.47 -2.29 -12.33
C ILE A 166 10.42 -1.07 -11.42
N HIS A 167 10.51 -1.31 -10.14
CA HIS A 167 10.33 -0.30 -9.10
C HIS A 167 11.53 -0.29 -8.16
N GLY A 168 11.99 0.90 -7.82
CA GLY A 168 12.97 1.13 -6.77
C GLY A 168 12.50 2.24 -5.86
N ALA A 169 12.79 2.14 -4.58
CA ALA A 169 12.51 3.20 -3.62
C ALA A 169 13.57 3.27 -2.53
N TYR A 170 13.67 4.42 -1.91
CA TYR A 170 14.35 4.57 -0.65
C TYR A 170 13.37 5.11 0.38
N VAL A 171 13.26 4.40 1.49
CA VAL A 171 12.28 4.66 2.54
C VAL A 171 13.02 5.02 3.82
N TRP A 172 12.53 6.04 4.53
CA TRP A 172 13.06 6.41 5.84
C TRP A 172 11.95 6.82 6.80
N ASN A 173 12.26 6.74 8.07
CA ASN A 173 11.35 7.05 9.15
C ASN A 173 12.11 7.79 10.24
N ASN A 174 11.56 8.85 10.77
CA ASN A 174 12.11 9.65 11.86
C ASN A 174 11.51 9.31 13.22
N LYS A 175 10.68 8.29 13.30
CA LYS A 175 10.10 7.78 14.54
C LYS A 175 10.96 6.64 15.09
N ASN A 176 10.88 6.38 16.40
CA ASN A 176 11.67 5.33 17.06
C ASN A 176 11.22 3.90 16.69
N VAL A 177 10.12 3.76 16.01
CA VAL A 177 9.59 2.47 15.56
C VAL A 177 10.07 2.22 14.13
N HIS A 178 11.04 1.35 13.97
CA HIS A 178 11.75 1.15 12.71
C HIS A 178 11.24 -0.07 11.97
N HIS A 179 10.37 0.12 11.00
CA HIS A 179 9.92 -1.02 10.20
C HIS A 179 10.39 -0.97 8.74
N PHE A 180 10.48 0.22 8.15
CA PHE A 180 10.80 0.38 6.74
C PHE A 180 11.83 1.49 6.56
N ASN A 181 13.10 1.16 6.79
CA ASN A 181 14.21 2.07 6.55
C ASN A 181 15.21 1.42 5.60
N GLY A 182 15.48 2.07 4.48
CA GLY A 182 16.47 1.61 3.51
C GLY A 182 15.92 1.45 2.10
N PRO A 183 16.71 0.82 1.22
CA PRO A 183 16.33 0.57 -0.14
C PRO A 183 15.25 -0.50 -0.25
N ALA A 184 14.31 -0.29 -1.17
CA ALA A 184 13.31 -1.25 -1.57
C ALA A 184 13.37 -1.43 -3.08
N ILE A 185 13.09 -2.63 -3.55
CA ILE A 185 13.04 -2.97 -4.96
C ILE A 185 11.90 -3.95 -5.23
N GLY A 186 11.22 -3.78 -6.34
CA GLY A 186 10.13 -4.67 -6.72
C GLY A 186 9.87 -4.69 -8.21
N ALA A 187 9.05 -5.63 -8.60
CA ALA A 187 8.59 -5.77 -9.96
C ALA A 187 7.15 -6.26 -10.00
N ASN A 188 6.46 -5.88 -11.04
CA ASN A 188 5.16 -6.46 -11.36
C ASN A 188 5.07 -6.82 -12.84
N PHE A 189 4.24 -7.78 -13.15
CA PHE A 189 3.96 -8.17 -14.54
C PHE A 189 2.46 -8.24 -14.78
N ARG A 190 2.00 -7.51 -15.80
CA ARG A 190 0.64 -7.52 -16.29
C ARG A 190 0.57 -8.16 -17.64
N PHE A 191 -0.32 -9.10 -17.76
CA PHE A 191 -0.55 -9.79 -19.00
C PHE A 191 -1.41 -8.95 -19.95
N SER A 192 -1.05 -8.98 -21.23
CA SER A 192 -1.84 -8.41 -22.34
C SER A 192 -1.87 -9.35 -23.54
N LEU A 193 -2.26 -10.59 -23.27
CA LEU A 193 -2.39 -11.65 -24.27
C LEU A 193 -3.54 -11.32 -25.25
N SER A 194 -3.45 -11.83 -26.46
CA SER A 194 -4.55 -11.74 -27.43
C SER A 194 -5.82 -12.37 -26.84
N PRO A 195 -6.96 -11.66 -26.76
CA PRO A 195 -8.16 -12.12 -26.04
C PRO A 195 -8.98 -13.13 -26.86
N THR A 196 -8.33 -14.14 -27.42
CA THR A 196 -8.92 -15.16 -28.29
C THR A 196 -9.58 -16.31 -27.52
N SER A 197 -9.18 -16.51 -26.25
CA SER A 197 -9.73 -17.55 -25.39
C SER A 197 -10.23 -16.98 -24.07
N PHE A 198 -11.07 -17.73 -23.36
CA PHE A 198 -11.50 -17.40 -22.00
C PHE A 198 -10.31 -17.30 -21.03
N ILE A 199 -9.34 -18.20 -21.16
CA ILE A 199 -8.14 -18.24 -20.34
C ILE A 199 -7.32 -16.95 -20.53
N ASN A 200 -7.07 -16.54 -21.78
CA ASN A 200 -6.33 -15.30 -22.05
C ASN A 200 -7.05 -14.07 -21.48
N LYS A 201 -8.37 -14.00 -21.60
CA LYS A 201 -9.17 -12.92 -21.03
C LYS A 201 -9.06 -12.89 -19.49
N ALA A 202 -9.09 -14.04 -18.84
CA ALA A 202 -8.94 -14.15 -17.40
C ALA A 202 -7.52 -13.76 -16.95
N VAL A 203 -6.49 -14.25 -17.62
CA VAL A 203 -5.08 -13.94 -17.32
C VAL A 203 -4.77 -12.46 -17.51
N ASN A 204 -5.38 -11.78 -18.49
CA ASN A 204 -5.20 -10.35 -18.72
C ASN A 204 -5.72 -9.46 -17.57
N ASN A 205 -6.45 -10.01 -16.62
CA ASN A 205 -6.89 -9.29 -15.42
C ASN A 205 -5.94 -9.49 -14.23
N LEU A 206 -4.88 -10.26 -14.41
CA LEU A 206 -3.91 -10.61 -13.38
C LEU A 206 -2.68 -9.69 -13.46
N ASN A 207 -2.26 -9.19 -12.31
CA ASN A 207 -1.01 -8.49 -12.09
C ASN A 207 -0.21 -9.25 -11.02
N LEU A 208 0.88 -9.87 -11.43
CA LEU A 208 1.78 -10.57 -10.52
C LEU A 208 2.77 -9.58 -9.91
N MET A 209 3.09 -9.75 -8.64
CA MET A 209 3.95 -8.82 -7.89
C MET A 209 4.96 -9.58 -7.03
N ALA A 210 6.18 -9.04 -6.99
CA ALA A 210 7.22 -9.47 -6.06
C ALA A 210 8.03 -8.25 -5.63
N GLU A 211 8.43 -8.21 -4.37
CA GLU A 211 9.18 -7.08 -3.82
C GLU A 211 10.11 -7.48 -2.68
N TYR A 212 11.12 -6.65 -2.47
CA TYR A 212 11.83 -6.49 -1.21
C TYR A 212 11.50 -5.11 -0.66
N ASP A 213 10.82 -5.04 0.47
CA ASP A 213 10.23 -3.83 1.04
C ASP A 213 11.15 -3.06 2.01
N SER A 214 12.45 -3.27 1.95
CA SER A 214 13.51 -2.86 2.87
C SER A 214 13.66 -3.75 4.13
N LYS A 215 12.78 -4.74 4.31
CA LYS A 215 12.80 -5.65 5.47
C LYS A 215 12.66 -7.11 5.07
N SER A 216 11.72 -7.41 4.19
CA SER A 216 11.38 -8.78 3.80
C SER A 216 11.03 -8.89 2.32
N ILE A 217 11.12 -10.10 1.80
CA ILE A 217 10.66 -10.43 0.45
C ILE A 217 9.21 -10.84 0.53
N ASN A 218 8.36 -10.20 -0.27
CA ASN A 218 6.94 -10.48 -0.37
C ASN A 218 6.60 -10.82 -1.82
N CYS A 219 5.59 -11.63 -2.01
CA CYS A 219 5.01 -11.92 -3.30
C CYS A 219 3.49 -11.87 -3.24
N GLY A 220 2.85 -11.66 -4.35
CA GLY A 220 1.41 -11.58 -4.41
C GLY A 220 0.88 -11.28 -5.79
N PHE A 221 -0.40 -11.00 -5.85
CA PHE A 221 -1.06 -10.64 -7.09
C PHE A 221 -2.27 -9.73 -6.82
N GLU A 222 -2.64 -9.01 -7.84
CA GLU A 222 -3.91 -8.30 -7.93
C GLU A 222 -4.72 -8.88 -9.08
N TYR A 223 -6.02 -9.03 -8.87
CA TYR A 223 -6.95 -9.50 -9.88
C TYR A 223 -8.11 -8.52 -10.04
N SER A 224 -8.33 -8.07 -11.27
CA SER A 224 -9.41 -7.15 -11.62
C SER A 224 -10.64 -7.92 -12.10
N PHE A 225 -11.75 -7.85 -11.33
CA PHE A 225 -12.98 -8.56 -11.66
C PHE A 225 -13.85 -7.83 -12.67
N TRP A 226 -13.90 -6.52 -12.59
CA TRP A 226 -14.74 -5.70 -13.47
C TRP A 226 -13.95 -4.47 -13.92
N LYS A 227 -13.32 -4.59 -15.09
CA LYS A 227 -12.36 -3.58 -15.60
C LYS A 227 -11.30 -3.32 -14.52
N ASP A 228 -11.27 -2.11 -13.98
CA ASP A 228 -10.46 -1.72 -12.82
C ASP A 228 -11.29 -1.21 -11.63
N TYR A 229 -12.62 -1.38 -11.69
CA TYR A 229 -13.52 -0.89 -10.64
C TYR A 229 -13.50 -1.75 -9.38
N ILE A 230 -13.36 -3.08 -9.53
CA ILE A 230 -13.33 -4.03 -8.40
C ILE A 230 -12.09 -4.89 -8.56
N ASN A 231 -11.23 -4.86 -7.55
CA ASN A 231 -9.97 -5.59 -7.55
C ASN A 231 -9.79 -6.34 -6.24
N ALA A 232 -9.26 -7.55 -6.31
CA ALA A 232 -8.77 -8.26 -5.14
C ALA A 232 -7.25 -8.22 -5.12
N VAL A 233 -6.67 -7.94 -3.97
CA VAL A 233 -5.24 -7.99 -3.74
C VAL A 233 -4.94 -9.11 -2.76
N VAL A 234 -3.98 -9.95 -3.11
CA VAL A 234 -3.47 -11.02 -2.26
C VAL A 234 -1.98 -10.83 -2.09
N GLU A 235 -1.52 -10.84 -0.86
CA GLU A 235 -0.11 -10.83 -0.52
C GLU A 235 0.24 -12.04 0.31
N LEU A 236 1.40 -12.61 0.03
CA LEU A 236 2.11 -13.53 0.91
C LEU A 236 3.31 -12.77 1.48
N ASN A 237 3.17 -12.25 2.68
CA ASN A 237 4.24 -11.60 3.41
C ASN A 237 5.32 -12.63 3.74
N ARG A 238 6.58 -12.31 3.43
CA ARG A 238 7.71 -13.27 3.45
C ARG A 238 7.46 -14.51 2.59
N CYS A 239 6.65 -14.37 1.51
CA CYS A 239 6.18 -15.47 0.65
C CYS A 239 5.50 -16.62 1.43
N LYS A 240 4.90 -16.35 2.59
CA LYS A 240 4.31 -17.36 3.49
C LYS A 240 3.01 -16.91 4.15
N TYR A 241 2.96 -15.70 4.69
CA TYR A 241 1.86 -15.26 5.55
C TYR A 241 0.84 -14.45 4.75
N PHE A 242 -0.39 -14.90 4.74
CA PHE A 242 -1.46 -14.31 3.96
C PHE A 242 -1.92 -12.97 4.52
N SER A 243 -2.09 -12.02 3.62
CA SER A 243 -2.89 -10.80 3.79
C SER A 243 -3.61 -10.52 2.49
N GLY A 244 -4.70 -9.78 2.54
CA GLY A 244 -5.40 -9.44 1.32
C GLY A 244 -6.67 -8.65 1.56
N GLY A 245 -7.19 -8.07 0.49
CA GLY A 245 -8.37 -7.23 0.57
C GLY A 245 -8.99 -6.93 -0.78
N LEU A 246 -10.00 -6.09 -0.70
CA LEU A 246 -10.73 -5.59 -1.85
C LEU A 246 -10.48 -4.09 -2.03
N VAL A 247 -10.29 -3.71 -3.27
CA VAL A 247 -10.08 -2.33 -3.70
C VAL A 247 -11.14 -1.96 -4.72
N PHE A 248 -11.83 -0.87 -4.45
CA PHE A 248 -12.83 -0.30 -5.35
C PHE A 248 -12.31 1.02 -5.92
N LYS A 249 -12.52 1.24 -7.21
CA LYS A 249 -12.13 2.48 -7.89
C LYS A 249 -13.32 3.10 -8.62
N ILE A 250 -13.42 4.42 -8.54
CA ILE A 250 -14.38 5.22 -9.28
C ILE A 250 -13.61 6.30 -10.01
N HIS A 251 -13.77 6.38 -11.32
CA HIS A 251 -13.19 7.45 -12.13
C HIS A 251 -14.22 8.56 -12.27
N LEU A 252 -13.97 9.67 -11.58
CA LEU A 252 -14.80 10.86 -11.65
C LEU A 252 -14.59 11.55 -13.01
N LYS A 253 -15.61 12.28 -13.46
CA LYS A 253 -15.56 13.02 -14.73
C LYS A 253 -14.92 14.40 -14.56
#